data_cddf2ea9ea9c5b4f2bb7efb27433b396
#
_entry.id   cddf2ea9ea9c5b4f2bb7efb27433b396
#
_cell.length_a   1.000
_cell.length_b   1.000
_cell.length_c   1.000
_cell.angle_alpha   90.00
_cell.angle_beta   90.00
_cell.angle_gamma   90.00
#
_symmetry.space_group_name_H-M   'P 1'
#
loop_
_entity.id
_entity.type
_entity.pdbx_description
1 polymer ?
#
loop_
_entity_poly.entity_id
_entity_poly.type
_entity_poly.pdbx_seq_one_letter_code
_entity_poly.pdbx_strand_id
1 'polypeptide(L)'
;RKKGEPIRFVYDEQIPKDLLKKLTGRLNVDKNDTRVAGGRYHNFKDLMKFPVCGHHELKYPVWEPIFKPELNGMESLLTLIRRKDRSLHYPYHSFDTFIRVLREAAISKEVKSIKMTLYRLAKDSKVIKALISAAKNGKKVTVVIELLARFDEASNINWSKKMQDAGIHVIFGVEGLKIHSKL
;
A
#
# COMPACT_ATOMS: atom_id res chain seq x y z
N ARG A 1 -15.36 -13.86 8.61
CA ARG A 1 -15.53 -13.96 7.14
C ARG A 1 -16.89 -14.58 6.88
N LYS A 2 -17.82 -13.86 6.23
CA LYS A 2 -18.99 -14.49 5.64
C LYS A 2 -18.47 -15.48 4.58
N LYS A 3 -18.93 -16.73 4.62
CA LYS A 3 -18.67 -17.71 3.55
C LYS A 3 -19.41 -17.20 2.33
N GLY A 4 -18.68 -16.67 1.33
CA GLY A 4 -19.28 -16.31 0.04
C GLY A 4 -19.57 -17.57 -0.74
N GLU A 5 -20.70 -17.61 -1.45
CA GLU A 5 -20.96 -18.64 -2.42
C GLU A 5 -20.27 -18.30 -3.74
N PRO A 6 -19.68 -19.27 -4.44
CA PRO A 6 -19.08 -19.03 -5.74
C PRO A 6 -20.18 -18.80 -6.77
N ILE A 7 -20.13 -17.67 -7.49
CA ILE A 7 -21.06 -17.36 -8.59
C ILE A 7 -20.46 -17.62 -9.97
N ARG A 8 -19.16 -17.81 -10.05
CA ARG A 8 -18.43 -18.10 -11.28
C ARG A 8 -17.27 -19.05 -11.00
N PHE A 9 -17.20 -20.13 -11.76
CA PHE A 9 -16.17 -21.14 -11.69
C PHE A 9 -15.45 -21.28 -13.04
N VAL A 10 -14.20 -20.84 -13.09
CA VAL A 10 -13.35 -20.96 -14.29
C VAL A 10 -12.39 -22.13 -14.08
N TYR A 11 -12.26 -23.00 -15.06
CA TYR A 11 -11.45 -24.23 -14.97
C TYR A 11 -10.72 -24.50 -16.27
N ASP A 12 -9.61 -25.23 -16.20
CA ASP A 12 -8.88 -25.72 -17.38
C ASP A 12 -9.76 -26.73 -18.12
N GLU A 13 -10.08 -26.51 -19.41
CA GLU A 13 -10.94 -27.41 -20.18
C GLU A 13 -10.38 -28.83 -20.32
N GLN A 14 -9.06 -28.98 -20.14
CA GLN A 14 -8.38 -30.28 -20.17
C GLN A 14 -8.42 -31.02 -18.81
N ILE A 15 -9.06 -30.46 -17.79
CA ILE A 15 -9.16 -31.13 -16.48
C ILE A 15 -9.90 -32.46 -16.61
N PRO A 16 -9.45 -33.55 -15.96
CA PRO A 16 -10.19 -34.82 -15.93
C PRO A 16 -11.61 -34.63 -15.37
N LYS A 17 -12.59 -35.22 -16.06
CA LYS A 17 -14.02 -35.03 -15.73
C LYS A 17 -14.39 -35.46 -14.30
N ASP A 18 -13.77 -36.52 -13.79
CA ASP A 18 -13.94 -37.00 -12.42
C ASP A 18 -13.43 -35.99 -11.39
N LEU A 19 -12.27 -35.37 -11.67
CA LEU A 19 -11.72 -34.32 -10.82
C LEU A 19 -12.60 -33.07 -10.85
N LEU A 20 -13.07 -32.66 -12.03
CA LEU A 20 -13.99 -31.51 -12.16
C LEU A 20 -15.28 -31.76 -11.35
N LYS A 21 -15.88 -32.97 -11.45
CA LYS A 21 -17.06 -33.33 -10.70
C LYS A 21 -16.82 -33.27 -9.17
N LYS A 22 -15.67 -33.77 -8.72
CA LYS A 22 -15.26 -33.73 -7.31
C LYS A 22 -15.07 -32.30 -6.79
N LEU A 23 -14.44 -31.43 -7.59
CA LEU A 23 -14.22 -30.02 -7.24
C LEU A 23 -15.54 -29.26 -7.17
N THR A 24 -16.37 -29.34 -8.20
CA THR A 24 -17.67 -28.66 -8.23
C THR A 24 -18.59 -29.10 -7.09
N GLY A 25 -18.59 -30.39 -6.74
CA GLY A 25 -19.34 -30.90 -5.60
C GLY A 25 -18.83 -30.37 -4.25
N ARG A 26 -17.50 -30.27 -4.06
CA ARG A 26 -16.94 -29.73 -2.82
C ARG A 26 -17.12 -28.23 -2.65
N LEU A 27 -17.18 -27.49 -3.76
CA LEU A 27 -17.35 -26.05 -3.79
C LEU A 27 -18.82 -25.63 -3.88
N ASN A 28 -19.76 -26.58 -3.89
CA ASN A 28 -21.19 -26.37 -4.07
C ASN A 28 -21.51 -25.54 -5.33
N VAL A 29 -20.74 -25.75 -6.40
CA VAL A 29 -20.99 -25.12 -7.72
C VAL A 29 -22.06 -25.91 -8.43
N ASP A 30 -23.24 -25.34 -8.57
CA ASP A 30 -24.41 -26.01 -9.17
C ASP A 30 -24.65 -25.60 -10.64
N LYS A 31 -25.82 -25.94 -11.17
CA LYS A 31 -26.20 -25.64 -12.55
C LYS A 31 -26.53 -24.16 -12.78
N ASN A 32 -26.81 -23.41 -11.72
CA ASN A 32 -27.15 -21.99 -11.78
C ASN A 32 -25.90 -21.11 -11.78
N ASP A 33 -24.77 -21.70 -11.36
CA ASP A 33 -23.49 -21.00 -11.36
C ASP A 33 -22.86 -20.94 -12.73
N THR A 34 -22.21 -19.84 -13.04
CA THR A 34 -21.50 -19.70 -14.30
C THR A 34 -20.24 -20.55 -14.31
N ARG A 35 -20.23 -21.60 -15.13
CA ARG A 35 -19.06 -22.47 -15.38
C ARG A 35 -18.42 -22.10 -16.70
N VAL A 36 -17.14 -21.77 -16.66
CA VAL A 36 -16.39 -21.34 -17.83
C VAL A 36 -15.17 -22.25 -18.02
N ALA A 37 -15.22 -23.09 -19.07
CA ALA A 37 -14.03 -23.79 -19.54
C ALA A 37 -13.08 -22.78 -20.21
N GLY A 38 -11.81 -22.85 -19.90
CA GLY A 38 -10.80 -21.95 -20.43
C GLY A 38 -9.43 -22.58 -20.54
N GLY A 39 -8.43 -21.79 -20.90
CA GLY A 39 -7.05 -22.23 -20.94
C GLY A 39 -6.49 -22.49 -19.53
N ARG A 40 -5.30 -23.06 -19.48
CA ARG A 40 -4.62 -23.43 -18.23
C ARG A 40 -4.31 -22.23 -17.32
N TYR A 41 -4.12 -21.06 -17.88
CA TYR A 41 -3.76 -19.84 -17.16
C TYR A 41 -4.97 -18.91 -17.03
N HIS A 42 -5.53 -18.81 -15.83
CA HIS A 42 -6.74 -18.04 -15.56
C HIS A 42 -6.47 -16.69 -14.89
N ASN A 43 -5.30 -16.53 -14.26
CA ASN A 43 -4.94 -15.32 -13.52
C ASN A 43 -3.70 -14.68 -14.12
N PHE A 44 -3.91 -13.80 -15.09
CA PHE A 44 -2.80 -13.07 -15.74
C PHE A 44 -2.02 -12.17 -14.78
N LYS A 45 -2.53 -11.88 -13.58
CA LYS A 45 -1.78 -11.17 -12.55
C LYS A 45 -0.50 -11.91 -12.16
N ASP A 46 -0.48 -13.24 -12.25
CA ASP A 46 0.70 -14.04 -11.93
C ASP A 46 1.85 -13.75 -12.89
N LEU A 47 1.54 -13.32 -14.13
CA LEU A 47 2.54 -12.93 -15.13
C LEU A 47 3.28 -11.64 -14.78
N MET A 48 2.77 -10.82 -13.84
CA MET A 48 3.49 -9.64 -13.34
C MET A 48 4.82 -10.00 -12.65
N LYS A 49 4.97 -11.24 -12.21
CA LYS A 49 6.19 -11.78 -11.59
C LYS A 49 6.92 -12.75 -12.52
N PHE A 50 6.65 -12.68 -13.82
CA PHE A 50 7.28 -13.58 -14.79
C PHE A 50 8.80 -13.44 -14.71
N PRO A 51 9.54 -14.54 -14.56
CA PRO A 51 10.98 -14.48 -14.43
C PRO A 51 11.63 -14.04 -15.75
N VAL A 52 12.71 -13.29 -15.65
CA VAL A 52 13.44 -12.77 -16.84
C VAL A 52 14.10 -13.88 -17.64
N CYS A 53 14.38 -15.03 -17.00
CA CYS A 53 15.01 -16.20 -17.64
C CYS A 53 16.31 -15.87 -18.39
N GLY A 54 17.09 -14.89 -17.91
CA GLY A 54 18.34 -14.45 -18.55
C GLY A 54 18.17 -13.33 -19.61
N HIS A 55 16.93 -13.00 -19.98
CA HIS A 55 16.61 -11.99 -21.02
C HIS A 55 16.39 -10.61 -20.41
N HIS A 56 17.44 -9.99 -19.92
CA HIS A 56 17.37 -8.66 -19.27
C HIS A 56 16.95 -7.55 -20.25
N GLU A 57 17.22 -7.72 -21.53
CA GLU A 57 16.82 -6.83 -22.62
C GLU A 57 15.30 -6.70 -22.79
N LEU A 58 14.52 -7.67 -22.27
CA LEU A 58 13.05 -7.64 -22.29
C LEU A 58 12.44 -6.81 -21.16
N LYS A 59 13.26 -6.21 -20.29
CA LYS A 59 12.80 -5.31 -19.25
C LYS A 59 13.14 -3.86 -19.56
N TYR A 60 12.22 -2.98 -19.19
CA TYR A 60 12.54 -1.56 -19.16
C TYR A 60 13.70 -1.30 -18.18
N PRO A 61 14.58 -0.33 -18.47
CA PRO A 61 15.61 0.08 -17.52
C PRO A 61 14.96 0.56 -16.21
N VAL A 62 15.60 0.26 -15.10
CA VAL A 62 15.15 0.73 -13.80
C VAL A 62 15.35 2.25 -13.74
N TRP A 63 14.25 2.96 -13.50
CA TRP A 63 14.32 4.39 -13.27
C TRP A 63 14.78 4.68 -11.85
N GLU A 64 15.89 5.38 -11.70
CA GLU A 64 16.37 5.83 -10.40
C GLU A 64 15.86 7.26 -10.11
N PRO A 65 15.05 7.43 -9.03
CA PRO A 65 14.57 8.75 -8.67
C PRO A 65 15.71 9.69 -8.30
N ILE A 66 15.68 10.92 -8.81
CA ILE A 66 16.70 11.92 -8.54
C ILE A 66 16.45 12.67 -7.23
N PHE A 67 17.50 13.10 -6.58
CA PHE A 67 17.44 14.03 -5.46
C PHE A 67 17.57 15.46 -5.98
N LYS A 68 16.74 16.38 -5.46
CA LYS A 68 16.94 17.80 -5.68
C LYS A 68 18.18 18.26 -4.90
N PRO A 69 19.20 18.85 -5.54
CA PRO A 69 20.45 19.23 -4.87
C PRO A 69 20.22 20.10 -3.64
N GLU A 70 19.32 21.08 -3.73
CA GLU A 70 18.99 21.99 -2.65
C GLU A 70 18.27 21.35 -1.45
N LEU A 71 17.78 20.11 -1.61
CA LEU A 71 17.10 19.34 -0.54
C LEU A 71 17.95 18.14 -0.07
N ASN A 72 19.10 17.92 -0.66
CA ASN A 72 19.96 16.77 -0.34
C ASN A 72 21.18 17.14 0.53
N GLY A 73 21.27 18.40 0.95
CA GLY A 73 22.35 18.88 1.83
C GLY A 73 22.18 18.46 3.29
N MET A 74 23.11 18.96 4.12
CA MET A 74 23.11 18.70 5.57
C MET A 74 22.17 19.66 6.34
N GLU A 75 21.68 20.71 5.70
CA GLU A 75 20.76 21.66 6.33
C GLU A 75 19.42 20.98 6.64
N SER A 76 18.78 21.40 7.75
CA SER A 76 17.45 20.93 8.14
C SER A 76 16.42 21.23 7.06
N LEU A 77 15.68 20.20 6.64
CA LEU A 77 14.60 20.35 5.66
C LEU A 77 13.46 21.22 6.21
N LEU A 78 13.18 21.16 7.51
CA LEU A 78 12.17 22.03 8.14
C LEU A 78 12.58 23.50 8.03
N THR A 79 13.86 23.81 8.22
CA THR A 79 14.37 25.17 8.03
C THR A 79 14.25 25.64 6.58
N LEU A 80 14.59 24.77 5.61
CA LEU A 80 14.47 25.07 4.18
C LEU A 80 13.03 25.32 3.76
N ILE A 81 12.08 24.53 4.28
CA ILE A 81 10.65 24.66 3.97
C ILE A 81 10.08 25.95 4.55
N ARG A 82 10.54 26.41 5.72
CA ARG A 82 10.12 27.70 6.29
C ARG A 82 10.55 28.89 5.47
N ARG A 83 11.69 28.80 4.81
CA ARG A 83 12.23 29.91 3.99
C ARG A 83 11.53 30.03 2.64
N LYS A 84 11.12 28.88 2.04
CA LYS A 84 10.56 28.86 0.70
C LYS A 84 9.76 27.58 0.48
N ASP A 85 8.65 27.67 -0.22
CA ASP A 85 7.87 26.52 -0.68
C ASP A 85 8.73 25.58 -1.53
N ARG A 86 8.53 24.27 -1.29
CA ARG A 86 9.26 23.21 -1.98
C ARG A 86 8.30 22.26 -2.64
N SER A 87 8.52 21.98 -3.92
CA SER A 87 7.72 21.01 -4.67
C SER A 87 8.57 19.80 -5.04
N LEU A 88 8.01 18.60 -4.84
CA LEU A 88 8.57 17.33 -5.28
C LEU A 88 7.58 16.64 -6.21
N HIS A 89 8.09 16.07 -7.30
CA HIS A 89 7.28 15.38 -8.29
C HIS A 89 7.62 13.88 -8.28
N TYR A 90 6.73 13.07 -7.74
CA TYR A 90 6.88 11.61 -7.68
C TYR A 90 6.30 10.94 -8.93
N PRO A 91 6.94 9.86 -9.40
CA PRO A 91 8.05 9.10 -8.85
C PRO A 91 9.44 9.62 -9.28
N TYR A 92 9.55 10.73 -9.99
CA TYR A 92 10.81 11.22 -10.58
C TYR A 92 11.78 11.77 -9.53
N HIS A 93 11.26 12.45 -8.50
CA HIS A 93 12.06 12.81 -7.33
C HIS A 93 12.04 11.71 -6.26
N SER A 94 13.15 11.58 -5.53
CA SER A 94 13.25 10.60 -4.46
C SER A 94 12.26 10.86 -3.33
N PHE A 95 11.50 9.85 -2.97
CA PHE A 95 10.59 9.88 -1.83
C PHE A 95 11.32 9.94 -0.48
N ASP A 96 12.60 9.61 -0.45
CA ASP A 96 13.39 9.69 0.78
C ASP A 96 13.52 11.13 1.31
N THR A 97 13.41 12.15 0.45
CA THR A 97 13.31 13.55 0.91
C THR A 97 12.11 13.76 1.82
N PHE A 98 10.93 13.24 1.44
CA PHE A 98 9.74 13.31 2.29
C PHE A 98 9.90 12.51 3.59
N ILE A 99 10.52 11.34 3.52
CA ILE A 99 10.82 10.54 4.71
C ILE A 99 11.76 11.30 5.67
N ARG A 100 12.73 12.03 5.15
CA ARG A 100 13.62 12.88 5.95
C ARG A 100 12.84 13.99 6.66
N VAL A 101 11.91 14.68 5.98
CA VAL A 101 11.04 15.68 6.61
C VAL A 101 10.26 15.07 7.78
N LEU A 102 9.68 13.89 7.60
CA LEU A 102 8.96 13.22 8.69
C LEU A 102 9.87 12.83 9.86
N ARG A 103 11.08 12.37 9.58
CA ARG A 103 12.06 12.01 10.61
C ARG A 103 12.54 13.25 11.37
N GLU A 104 12.82 14.35 10.68
CA GLU A 104 13.15 15.61 11.32
C GLU A 104 11.97 16.11 12.19
N ALA A 105 10.75 16.07 11.67
CA ALA A 105 9.55 16.42 12.43
C ALA A 105 9.38 15.55 13.67
N ALA A 106 9.74 14.28 13.62
CA ALA A 106 9.63 13.37 14.76
C ALA A 106 10.54 13.76 15.93
N ILE A 107 11.71 14.36 15.66
CA ILE A 107 12.69 14.73 16.69
C ILE A 107 12.71 16.22 17.02
N SER A 108 12.24 17.09 16.13
CA SER A 108 12.25 18.53 16.32
C SER A 108 11.39 18.97 17.52
N LYS A 109 11.95 19.77 18.41
CA LYS A 109 11.23 20.32 19.57
C LYS A 109 10.11 21.32 19.17
N GLU A 110 10.21 21.90 18.00
CA GLU A 110 9.27 22.90 17.48
C GLU A 110 8.01 22.25 16.90
N VAL A 111 8.11 21.03 16.38
CA VAL A 111 6.96 20.28 15.88
C VAL A 111 6.16 19.73 17.07
N LYS A 112 4.91 20.13 17.20
CA LYS A 112 4.01 19.70 18.29
C LYS A 112 3.07 18.59 17.83
N SER A 113 2.66 18.62 16.56
CA SER A 113 1.74 17.62 16.02
C SER A 113 2.02 17.31 14.58
N ILE A 114 1.63 16.08 14.16
CA ILE A 114 1.64 15.62 12.78
C ILE A 114 0.25 15.08 12.45
N LYS A 115 -0.33 15.53 11.35
CA LYS A 115 -1.60 15.01 10.82
C LYS A 115 -1.39 14.50 9.41
N MET A 116 -1.94 13.35 9.10
CA MET A 116 -1.73 12.74 7.79
C MET A 116 -2.91 11.87 7.36
N THR A 117 -3.20 11.85 6.06
CA THR A 117 -4.09 10.88 5.46
C THR A 117 -3.30 9.74 4.82
N LEU A 118 -3.76 8.50 5.00
CA LEU A 118 -3.11 7.30 4.46
C LEU A 118 -4.13 6.47 3.68
N TYR A 119 -3.78 6.10 2.45
CA TYR A 119 -4.66 5.28 1.61
C TYR A 119 -4.09 3.86 1.43
N ARG A 120 -2.89 3.73 0.88
CA ARG A 120 -2.17 2.46 0.72
C ARG A 120 -0.82 2.52 1.41
N LEU A 121 -0.49 1.46 2.13
CA LEU A 121 0.73 1.37 2.88
C LEU A 121 1.60 0.21 2.37
N ALA A 122 2.86 0.49 2.13
CA ALA A 122 3.84 -0.54 1.84
C ALA A 122 3.96 -1.52 3.01
N LYS A 123 4.28 -2.78 2.73
CA LYS A 123 4.48 -3.83 3.74
C LYS A 123 5.53 -3.42 4.79
N ASP A 124 6.58 -2.70 4.37
CA ASP A 124 7.60 -2.10 5.24
C ASP A 124 7.60 -0.56 5.08
N SER A 125 6.57 0.10 5.62
CA SER A 125 6.36 1.53 5.44
C SER A 125 7.31 2.39 6.27
N LYS A 126 8.25 3.08 5.62
CA LYS A 126 9.12 4.09 6.24
C LYS A 126 8.30 5.25 6.84
N VAL A 127 7.16 5.61 6.23
CA VAL A 127 6.24 6.64 6.72
C VAL A 127 5.70 6.26 8.09
N ILE A 128 5.13 5.06 8.23
CA ILE A 128 4.56 4.60 9.50
C ILE A 128 5.65 4.53 10.59
N LYS A 129 6.83 4.05 10.26
CA LYS A 129 7.96 4.01 11.20
C LYS A 129 8.31 5.41 11.71
N ALA A 130 8.31 6.43 10.84
CA ALA A 130 8.57 7.81 11.23
C ALA A 130 7.44 8.37 12.12
N LEU A 131 6.17 8.08 11.80
CA LEU A 131 5.02 8.51 12.62
C LEU A 131 5.01 7.85 14.00
N ILE A 132 5.35 6.57 14.10
CA ILE A 132 5.51 5.87 15.38
C ILE A 132 6.65 6.49 16.19
N SER A 133 7.78 6.81 15.56
CA SER A 133 8.89 7.51 16.23
C SER A 133 8.45 8.88 16.74
N ALA A 134 7.66 9.63 15.96
CA ALA A 134 7.12 10.92 16.38
C ALA A 134 6.22 10.79 17.62
N ALA A 135 5.30 9.83 17.64
CA ALA A 135 4.42 9.57 18.78
C ALA A 135 5.23 9.19 20.03
N LYS A 136 6.23 8.29 19.90
CA LYS A 136 7.13 7.92 21.00
C LYS A 136 7.97 9.11 21.53
N ASN A 137 8.25 10.11 20.68
CA ASN A 137 8.92 11.35 21.05
C ASN A 137 7.93 12.42 21.59
N GLY A 138 6.71 12.02 21.96
CA GLY A 138 5.71 12.90 22.59
C GLY A 138 4.98 13.82 21.63
N LYS A 139 5.04 13.59 20.30
CA LYS A 139 4.27 14.37 19.33
C LYS A 139 2.82 13.89 19.27
N LYS A 140 1.88 14.82 19.15
CA LYS A 140 0.49 14.47 18.86
C LYS A 140 0.36 14.04 17.40
N VAL A 141 0.20 12.75 17.17
CA VAL A 141 0.07 12.21 15.80
C VAL A 141 -1.38 11.79 15.55
N THR A 142 -1.98 12.29 14.47
CA THR A 142 -3.32 11.90 14.02
C THR A 142 -3.25 11.41 12.59
N VAL A 143 -3.79 10.23 12.35
CA VAL A 143 -3.81 9.59 11.04
C VAL A 143 -5.24 9.25 10.66
N VAL A 144 -5.65 9.65 9.46
CA VAL A 144 -6.91 9.21 8.85
C VAL A 144 -6.57 8.12 7.82
N ILE A 145 -7.08 6.90 8.00
CA ILE A 145 -6.73 5.75 7.15
C ILE A 145 -7.94 5.15 6.46
N GLU A 146 -7.78 4.81 5.17
CA GLU A 146 -8.76 4.03 4.41
C GLU A 146 -8.53 2.52 4.62
N LEU A 147 -9.40 1.87 5.39
CA LEU A 147 -9.27 0.42 5.64
C LEU A 147 -9.57 -0.43 4.40
N LEU A 148 -10.53 0.02 3.59
CA LEU A 148 -11.00 -0.72 2.41
C LEU A 148 -10.19 -0.35 1.14
N ALA A 149 -8.92 -0.03 1.29
CA ALA A 149 -8.03 0.17 0.15
C ALA A 149 -7.85 -1.17 -0.57
N ARG A 150 -8.47 -1.30 -1.77
CA ARG A 150 -8.48 -2.54 -2.54
C ARG A 150 -7.09 -3.16 -2.66
N PHE A 151 -6.96 -4.44 -2.32
CA PHE A 151 -5.76 -5.29 -2.28
C PHE A 151 -4.78 -5.04 -1.11
N ASP A 152 -4.98 -4.02 -0.28
CA ASP A 152 -4.07 -3.67 0.82
C ASP A 152 -4.76 -3.70 2.19
N GLU A 153 -5.98 -4.25 2.29
CA GLU A 153 -6.82 -4.25 3.48
C GLU A 153 -6.08 -4.88 4.69
N ALA A 154 -5.48 -6.05 4.49
CA ALA A 154 -4.76 -6.75 5.56
C ALA A 154 -3.53 -5.96 6.06
N SER A 155 -2.83 -5.29 5.15
CA SER A 155 -1.69 -4.44 5.48
C SER A 155 -2.15 -3.21 6.27
N ASN A 156 -3.22 -2.54 5.82
CA ASN A 156 -3.75 -1.35 6.47
C ASN A 156 -4.30 -1.67 7.87
N ILE A 157 -4.97 -2.81 8.06
CA ILE A 157 -5.44 -3.26 9.38
C ILE A 157 -4.26 -3.52 10.33
N ASN A 158 -3.22 -4.20 9.86
CA ASN A 158 -2.04 -4.49 10.70
C ASN A 158 -1.31 -3.19 11.10
N TRP A 159 -1.14 -2.26 10.15
CA TRP A 159 -0.49 -0.99 10.45
C TRP A 159 -1.33 -0.10 11.36
N SER A 160 -2.66 -0.08 11.19
CA SER A 160 -3.54 0.71 12.07
C SER A 160 -3.43 0.26 13.52
N LYS A 161 -3.39 -1.06 13.77
CA LYS A 161 -3.18 -1.62 15.11
C LYS A 161 -1.83 -1.17 15.69
N LYS A 162 -0.74 -1.32 14.94
CA LYS A 162 0.60 -0.89 15.39
C LYS A 162 0.68 0.61 15.69
N MET A 163 -0.03 1.44 14.93
CA MET A 163 -0.11 2.87 15.18
C MET A 163 -0.87 3.19 16.46
N GLN A 164 -2.01 2.53 16.69
CA GLN A 164 -2.79 2.68 17.93
C GLN A 164 -1.98 2.24 19.16
N ASP A 165 -1.30 1.08 19.08
CA ASP A 165 -0.41 0.58 20.14
C ASP A 165 0.73 1.56 20.46
N ALA A 166 1.14 2.38 19.49
CA ALA A 166 2.14 3.44 19.68
C ALA A 166 1.57 4.79 20.15
N GLY A 167 0.26 4.86 20.46
CA GLY A 167 -0.40 6.07 20.94
C GLY A 167 -0.81 7.07 19.83
N ILE A 168 -0.81 6.65 18.57
CA ILE A 168 -1.28 7.45 17.45
C ILE A 168 -2.82 7.45 17.43
N HIS A 169 -3.43 8.62 17.31
CA HIS A 169 -4.86 8.74 17.08
C HIS A 169 -5.21 8.35 15.65
N VAL A 170 -5.80 7.16 15.47
CA VAL A 170 -6.17 6.63 14.18
C VAL A 170 -7.67 6.78 13.94
N ILE A 171 -8.05 7.45 12.87
CA ILE A 171 -9.43 7.67 12.44
C ILE A 171 -9.67 6.76 11.21
N PHE A 172 -10.70 5.90 11.30
CA PHE A 172 -11.07 4.94 10.26
C PHE A 172 -12.19 5.51 9.40
N GLY A 173 -11.80 6.20 8.33
CA GLY A 173 -12.75 6.71 7.38
C GLY A 173 -13.65 7.84 7.89
N VAL A 174 -14.52 8.27 7.01
CA VAL A 174 -15.67 9.13 7.30
C VAL A 174 -16.87 8.43 6.70
N GLU A 175 -17.95 8.28 7.45
CA GLU A 175 -19.14 7.56 7.01
C GLU A 175 -19.67 8.16 5.69
N GLY A 176 -19.97 7.30 4.72
CA GLY A 176 -20.43 7.70 3.39
C GLY A 176 -19.37 8.32 2.47
N LEU A 177 -18.13 8.50 2.91
CA LEU A 177 -17.04 9.10 2.14
C LEU A 177 -15.84 8.17 2.04
N LYS A 178 -15.11 8.29 0.92
CA LYS A 178 -13.85 7.59 0.72
C LYS A 178 -12.67 8.54 0.98
N ILE A 179 -11.73 8.10 1.80
CA ILE A 179 -10.50 8.85 2.03
C ILE A 179 -9.59 8.70 0.82
N HIS A 180 -9.53 9.73 -0.02
CA HIS A 180 -8.70 9.71 -1.22
C HIS A 180 -7.67 10.84 -1.29
N SER A 181 -7.79 11.87 -0.47
CA SER A 181 -6.76 12.92 -0.31
C SER A 181 -5.45 12.34 0.25
N LYS A 182 -4.33 12.88 -0.18
CA LYS A 182 -2.98 12.56 0.28
C LYS A 182 -2.38 13.84 0.90
N LEU A 183 -2.68 14.03 2.19
CA LEU A 183 -2.25 15.16 3.00
C LEU A 183 -1.32 14.70 4.11
#